data_70524193fb0228307a54afd084f297c5
#
_entry.id   70524193fb0228307a54afd084f297c5
#
_cell.length_a   1.000
_cell.length_b   1.000
_cell.length_c   1.000
_cell.angle_alpha   90.00
_cell.angle_beta   90.00
_cell.angle_gamma   90.00
#
_symmetry.space_group_name_H-M   'P 1'
#
loop_
_entity.id
_entity.type
_entity.pdbx_description
1 polymer ?
#
loop_
_entity_poly.entity_id
_entity_poly.type
_entity_poly.pdbx_seq_one_letter_code
_entity_poly.pdbx_strand_id
1 'polypeptide(L)'
;MLERNQPAADLVSENGLSSHAHALLLRNDGGEESPEPQAILQVTYERIKSDILRGELPPGSRLRIRSLCAQYGVSASTSREVLNRLTGAGLVQAQSQRGFSVAPVSLADLADVCSVRRILECATLEQSLRNAGERWEANL
;
A
#
# COMPACT_ATOMS: atom_id res chain seq x y z
N MET A 1 17.12 -27.45 44.73
CA MET A 1 16.37 -26.24 44.90
C MET A 1 16.34 -25.57 43.55
N LEU A 2 15.25 -25.72 42.82
CA LEU A 2 15.12 -25.41 41.38
C LEU A 2 14.29 -24.13 41.24
N GLU A 3 14.91 -23.06 40.83
CA GLU A 3 14.18 -21.86 40.42
C GLU A 3 13.92 -21.87 38.91
N ARG A 4 12.64 -21.85 38.59
CA ARG A 4 12.13 -21.85 37.24
C ARG A 4 12.32 -20.47 36.62
N ASN A 5 13.07 -20.41 35.54
CA ASN A 5 13.17 -19.28 34.62
C ASN A 5 11.93 -19.23 33.76
N GLN A 6 11.16 -18.18 33.92
CA GLN A 6 9.95 -17.90 33.15
C GLN A 6 10.34 -16.95 32.01
N PRO A 7 10.06 -17.28 30.74
CA PRO A 7 10.35 -16.36 29.65
C PRO A 7 9.29 -15.26 29.59
N ALA A 8 9.74 -14.05 29.45
CA ALA A 8 8.95 -12.86 29.21
C ALA A 8 8.24 -12.97 27.84
N ALA A 9 6.95 -13.18 27.89
CA ALA A 9 6.03 -12.86 26.81
C ALA A 9 5.42 -11.51 27.20
N ASP A 10 5.69 -10.48 26.39
CA ASP A 10 4.85 -9.32 26.20
C ASP A 10 5.66 -8.19 25.59
N LEU A 11 5.57 -8.03 24.30
CA LEU A 11 5.72 -6.78 23.57
C LEU A 11 5.25 -7.01 22.12
N VAL A 12 3.94 -7.24 21.96
CA VAL A 12 3.27 -6.99 20.67
C VAL A 12 2.62 -5.63 20.80
N SER A 13 3.32 -4.64 20.30
CA SER A 13 2.83 -3.27 20.17
C SER A 13 1.69 -3.25 19.15
N GLU A 14 0.51 -2.90 19.63
CA GLU A 14 -0.71 -2.71 18.88
C GLU A 14 -0.55 -1.57 17.87
N ASN A 15 -0.53 -1.92 16.59
CA ASN A 15 -0.67 -0.96 15.52
C ASN A 15 -2.13 -0.49 15.44
N GLY A 16 -2.43 0.65 16.02
CA GLY A 16 -3.75 1.27 16.18
C GLY A 16 -4.54 1.61 14.90
N LEU A 17 -4.06 1.22 13.72
CA LEU A 17 -4.75 1.40 12.44
C LEU A 17 -5.58 0.20 12.00
N SER A 18 -5.30 -0.99 12.54
CA SER A 18 -6.06 -2.21 12.23
C SER A 18 -7.43 -2.22 12.90
N SER A 19 -7.55 -1.61 14.06
CA SER A 19 -8.79 -1.61 14.87
C SER A 19 -9.91 -0.75 14.27
N HIS A 20 -9.57 0.35 13.59
CA HIS A 20 -10.58 1.26 13.02
C HIS A 20 -11.26 0.69 11.76
N ALA A 21 -10.51 -0.03 10.94
CA ALA A 21 -11.06 -0.70 9.75
C ALA A 21 -11.91 -1.93 10.13
N HIS A 22 -11.52 -2.63 11.19
CA HIS A 22 -12.29 -3.77 11.71
C HIS A 22 -13.57 -3.31 12.42
N ALA A 23 -13.55 -2.17 13.12
CA ALA A 23 -14.72 -1.59 13.79
C ALA A 23 -15.78 -1.07 12.81
N LEU A 24 -15.38 -0.63 11.61
CA LEU A 24 -16.32 -0.21 10.56
C LEU A 24 -17.07 -1.40 9.92
N LEU A 25 -16.50 -2.60 9.97
CA LEU A 25 -17.13 -3.82 9.45
C LEU A 25 -18.06 -4.51 10.49
N LEU A 26 -17.98 -4.14 11.77
CA LEU A 26 -18.77 -4.75 12.85
C LEU A 26 -19.88 -3.84 13.39
N ARG A 27 -20.04 -2.63 12.90
CA ARG A 27 -21.18 -1.77 13.22
C ARG A 27 -22.38 -2.17 12.36
N ASN A 28 -23.02 -3.24 12.77
CA ASN A 28 -24.34 -3.66 12.31
C ASN A 28 -25.37 -3.09 13.27
N ASP A 29 -25.69 -1.82 13.16
CA ASP A 29 -26.85 -1.21 13.79
C ASP A 29 -27.85 -0.82 12.70
N GLY A 30 -28.81 -1.72 12.44
CA GLY A 30 -30.18 -1.44 12.04
C GLY A 30 -30.42 -0.55 10.83
N GLY A 31 -29.78 -0.84 9.69
CA GLY A 31 -30.05 -0.23 8.41
C GLY A 31 -29.18 -0.91 7.36
N GLU A 32 -29.74 -1.85 6.58
CA GLU A 32 -29.05 -2.59 5.53
C GLU A 32 -28.70 -1.67 4.34
N GLU A 33 -27.65 -0.89 4.46
CA GLU A 33 -26.87 -0.46 3.30
C GLU A 33 -25.59 -1.30 3.30
N SER A 34 -25.63 -2.41 2.56
CA SER A 34 -24.41 -3.12 2.18
C SER A 34 -23.48 -2.10 1.52
N PRO A 35 -22.21 -1.95 1.97
CA PRO A 35 -21.31 -0.95 1.43
C PRO A 35 -21.27 -1.12 -0.09
N GLU A 36 -21.48 -0.02 -0.81
CA GLU A 36 -21.49 0.03 -2.27
C GLU A 36 -20.30 -0.79 -2.82
N PRO A 37 -20.49 -1.65 -3.81
CA PRO A 37 -19.43 -2.50 -4.36
C PRO A 37 -18.18 -1.70 -4.76
N GLN A 38 -18.35 -0.45 -5.14
CA GLN A 38 -17.26 0.47 -5.47
C GLN A 38 -16.46 0.90 -4.23
N ALA A 39 -17.12 1.09 -3.07
CA ALA A 39 -16.45 1.43 -1.82
C ALA A 39 -15.57 0.27 -1.33
N ILE A 40 -16.09 -0.98 -1.39
CA ILE A 40 -15.32 -2.18 -1.04
C ILE A 40 -14.09 -2.31 -1.94
N LEU A 41 -14.26 -2.07 -3.24
CA LEU A 41 -13.18 -2.16 -4.22
C LEU A 41 -12.10 -1.12 -3.95
N GLN A 42 -12.49 0.12 -3.66
CA GLN A 42 -11.54 1.21 -3.37
C GLN A 42 -10.77 0.94 -2.08
N VAL A 43 -11.46 0.56 -1.00
CA VAL A 43 -10.80 0.21 0.27
C VAL A 43 -9.81 -0.95 0.09
N THR A 44 -10.20 -1.98 -0.65
CA THR A 44 -9.33 -3.12 -0.92
C THR A 44 -8.12 -2.72 -1.77
N TYR A 45 -8.31 -1.86 -2.75
CA TYR A 45 -7.23 -1.31 -3.58
C TYR A 45 -6.19 -0.59 -2.72
N GLU A 46 -6.61 0.33 -1.84
CA GLU A 46 -5.68 1.08 -1.00
C GLU A 46 -4.96 0.19 0.03
N ARG A 47 -5.63 -0.82 0.57
CA ARG A 47 -5.00 -1.79 1.49
C ARG A 47 -3.93 -2.60 0.79
N ILE A 48 -4.23 -3.24 -0.36
CA ILE A 48 -3.24 -4.05 -1.09
C ILE A 48 -2.08 -3.17 -1.57
N LYS A 49 -2.36 -1.95 -2.06
CA LYS A 49 -1.34 -0.97 -2.43
C LYS A 49 -0.42 -0.63 -1.25
N SER A 50 -0.99 -0.37 -0.08
CA SER A 50 -0.23 -0.09 1.13
C SER A 50 0.67 -1.26 1.52
N ASP A 51 0.16 -2.50 1.47
CA ASP A 51 0.91 -3.70 1.82
C ASP A 51 2.07 -3.96 0.85
N ILE A 52 1.88 -3.66 -0.45
CA ILE A 52 2.98 -3.68 -1.44
C ILE A 52 4.04 -2.63 -1.10
N LEU A 53 3.63 -1.39 -0.82
CA LEU A 53 4.56 -0.28 -0.55
C LEU A 53 5.31 -0.46 0.76
N ARG A 54 4.73 -1.15 1.75
CA ARG A 54 5.38 -1.50 3.02
C ARG A 54 6.26 -2.74 2.93
N GLY A 55 6.18 -3.48 1.80
CA GLY A 55 6.93 -4.72 1.63
C GLY A 55 6.30 -5.95 2.32
N GLU A 56 5.10 -5.85 2.86
CA GLU A 56 4.33 -6.98 3.40
C GLU A 56 3.96 -7.97 2.29
N LEU A 57 3.74 -7.45 1.08
CA LEU A 57 3.70 -8.22 -0.15
C LEU A 57 5.01 -7.95 -0.92
N PRO A 58 6.02 -8.82 -0.81
CA PRO A 58 7.36 -8.54 -1.32
C PRO A 58 7.41 -8.40 -2.84
N PRO A 59 8.34 -7.59 -3.39
CA PRO A 59 8.58 -7.50 -4.83
C PRO A 59 8.80 -8.87 -5.47
N GLY A 60 8.19 -9.12 -6.62
CA GLY A 60 8.26 -10.38 -7.34
C GLY A 60 7.40 -11.51 -6.75
N SER A 61 6.80 -11.33 -5.58
CA SER A 61 5.96 -12.35 -4.95
C SER A 61 4.68 -12.59 -5.73
N ARG A 62 4.23 -13.85 -5.73
CA ARG A 62 3.02 -14.26 -6.46
C ARG A 62 1.75 -13.93 -5.69
N LEU A 63 0.84 -13.22 -6.32
CA LEU A 63 -0.45 -12.84 -5.77
C LEU A 63 -1.52 -13.87 -6.17
N ARG A 64 -1.89 -14.74 -5.24
CA ARG A 64 -2.93 -15.75 -5.45
C ARG A 64 -4.29 -15.20 -5.08
N ILE A 65 -5.23 -15.17 -6.02
CA ILE A 65 -6.61 -14.68 -5.80
C ILE A 65 -7.23 -15.28 -4.54
N ARG A 66 -7.11 -16.60 -4.36
CA ARG A 66 -7.68 -17.30 -3.20
C ARG A 66 -7.11 -16.80 -1.86
N SER A 67 -5.81 -16.53 -1.81
CA SER A 67 -5.15 -16.00 -0.61
C SER A 67 -5.62 -14.57 -0.32
N LEU A 68 -5.73 -13.74 -1.36
CA LEU A 68 -6.21 -12.36 -1.23
C LEU A 68 -7.66 -12.30 -0.78
N CYS A 69 -8.53 -13.17 -1.32
CA CYS A 69 -9.91 -13.26 -0.85
C CYS A 69 -9.99 -13.56 0.65
N ALA A 70 -9.17 -14.51 1.14
CA ALA A 70 -9.14 -14.87 2.55
C ALA A 70 -8.54 -13.74 3.43
N GLN A 71 -7.47 -13.11 2.96
CA GLN A 71 -6.76 -12.06 3.72
C GLN A 71 -7.55 -10.76 3.82
N TYR A 72 -8.21 -10.34 2.74
CA TYR A 72 -8.90 -9.05 2.67
C TYR A 72 -10.42 -9.15 2.81
N GLY A 73 -10.98 -10.36 2.91
CA GLY A 73 -12.42 -10.58 3.08
C GLY A 73 -13.27 -10.20 1.87
N VAL A 74 -12.73 -10.33 0.66
CA VAL A 74 -13.39 -9.89 -0.58
C VAL A 74 -13.59 -11.03 -1.59
N SER A 75 -14.49 -10.82 -2.54
CA SER A 75 -14.77 -11.79 -3.59
C SER A 75 -13.60 -11.96 -4.57
N ALA A 76 -13.59 -13.07 -5.31
CA ALA A 76 -12.60 -13.30 -6.36
C ALA A 76 -12.71 -12.31 -7.52
N SER A 77 -13.91 -11.81 -7.82
CA SER A 77 -14.14 -10.77 -8.83
C SER A 77 -13.52 -9.43 -8.37
N THR A 78 -13.81 -9.01 -7.13
CA THR A 78 -13.22 -7.81 -6.53
C THR A 78 -11.70 -7.89 -6.50
N SER A 79 -11.14 -9.03 -6.07
CA SER A 79 -9.68 -9.22 -6.05
C SER A 79 -9.06 -9.09 -7.45
N ARG A 80 -9.67 -9.65 -8.49
CA ARG A 80 -9.18 -9.51 -9.87
C ARG A 80 -9.24 -8.07 -10.36
N GLU A 81 -10.34 -7.37 -10.10
CA GLU A 81 -10.51 -5.98 -10.49
C GLU A 81 -9.45 -5.08 -9.83
N VAL A 82 -9.22 -5.26 -8.52
CA VAL A 82 -8.17 -4.56 -7.79
C VAL A 82 -6.80 -4.83 -8.38
N LEU A 83 -6.47 -6.10 -8.66
CA LEU A 83 -5.18 -6.46 -9.25
C LEU A 83 -5.00 -5.88 -10.66
N ASN A 84 -6.05 -5.81 -11.47
CA ASN A 84 -6.03 -5.15 -12.77
C ASN A 84 -5.74 -3.65 -12.63
N ARG A 85 -6.36 -2.96 -11.68
CA ARG A 85 -6.07 -1.54 -11.40
C ARG A 85 -4.64 -1.33 -10.92
N LEU A 86 -4.14 -2.21 -10.03
CA LEU A 86 -2.74 -2.16 -9.57
C LEU A 86 -1.76 -2.47 -10.70
N THR A 87 -2.17 -3.27 -11.70
CA THR A 87 -1.37 -3.49 -12.91
C THR A 87 -1.28 -2.22 -13.75
N GLY A 88 -2.40 -1.49 -13.90
CA GLY A 88 -2.39 -0.17 -14.55
C GLY A 88 -1.53 0.87 -13.81
N ALA A 89 -1.40 0.73 -12.49
CA ALA A 89 -0.53 1.58 -11.66
C ALA A 89 0.94 1.11 -11.63
N GLY A 90 1.30 0.03 -12.31
CA GLY A 90 2.67 -0.51 -12.36
C GLY A 90 3.14 -1.23 -11.09
N LEU A 91 2.26 -1.44 -10.09
CA LEU A 91 2.59 -2.11 -8.83
C LEU A 91 2.47 -3.64 -8.92
N VAL A 92 1.70 -4.12 -9.88
CA VAL A 92 1.45 -5.54 -10.12
C VAL A 92 1.70 -5.85 -11.60
N GLN A 93 2.19 -7.04 -11.88
CA GLN A 93 2.36 -7.57 -13.23
C GLN A 93 1.40 -8.74 -13.45
N ALA A 94 0.62 -8.69 -14.53
CA ALA A 94 -0.16 -9.83 -15.00
C ALA A 94 0.76 -10.76 -15.81
N GLN A 95 0.85 -12.02 -15.40
CA GLN A 95 1.60 -13.05 -16.11
C GLN A 95 0.64 -13.92 -16.91
N SER A 96 0.87 -14.00 -18.21
CA SER A 96 0.08 -14.87 -19.10
C SER A 96 0.02 -16.29 -18.52
N GLN A 97 -1.18 -16.80 -18.27
CA GLN A 97 -1.49 -18.12 -17.70
C GLN A 97 -0.98 -18.39 -16.27
N ARG A 98 -0.28 -17.46 -15.62
CA ARG A 98 0.32 -17.65 -14.28
C ARG A 98 -0.28 -16.75 -13.19
N GLY A 99 -1.23 -15.88 -13.55
CA GLY A 99 -1.90 -14.97 -12.62
C GLY A 99 -1.16 -13.65 -12.42
N PHE A 100 -1.05 -13.18 -11.20
CA PHE A 100 -0.50 -11.88 -10.84
C PHE A 100 0.71 -12.03 -9.93
N SER A 101 1.64 -11.08 -10.02
CA SER A 101 2.78 -10.93 -9.10
C SER A 101 3.02 -9.46 -8.78
N VAL A 102 3.60 -9.16 -7.62
CA VAL A 102 4.09 -7.81 -7.31
C VAL A 102 5.19 -7.46 -8.31
N ALA A 103 5.21 -6.24 -8.79
CA ALA A 103 6.25 -5.76 -9.69
C ALA A 103 7.65 -5.91 -9.04
N PRO A 104 8.64 -6.43 -9.75
CA PRO A 104 10.00 -6.48 -9.25
C PRO A 104 10.56 -5.07 -9.09
N VAL A 105 11.47 -4.88 -8.12
CA VAL A 105 12.21 -3.64 -7.97
C VAL A 105 13.59 -3.81 -8.60
N SER A 106 13.95 -2.86 -9.46
CA SER A 106 15.26 -2.79 -10.11
C SER A 106 16.08 -1.63 -9.51
N LEU A 107 17.31 -1.91 -9.09
CA LEU A 107 18.22 -0.86 -8.62
C LEU A 107 18.63 0.07 -9.74
N ALA A 108 18.69 -0.42 -10.98
CA ALA A 108 18.96 0.39 -12.15
C ALA A 108 17.83 1.41 -12.40
N ASP A 109 16.57 0.94 -12.40
CA ASP A 109 15.41 1.82 -12.56
C ASP A 109 15.33 2.86 -11.43
N LEU A 110 15.65 2.45 -10.19
CA LEU A 110 15.73 3.38 -9.06
C LEU A 110 16.80 4.47 -9.29
N ALA A 111 17.97 4.09 -9.76
CA ALA A 111 19.04 5.04 -10.08
C ALA A 111 18.63 6.03 -11.18
N ASP A 112 17.93 5.55 -12.21
CA ASP A 112 17.41 6.39 -13.29
C ASP A 112 16.36 7.37 -12.78
N VAL A 113 15.40 6.91 -12.00
CA VAL A 113 14.40 7.78 -11.36
C VAL A 113 15.05 8.83 -10.47
N CYS A 114 16.01 8.44 -9.62
CA CYS A 114 16.73 9.37 -8.76
C CYS A 114 17.51 10.42 -9.58
N SER A 115 18.07 10.03 -10.71
CA SER A 115 18.80 10.94 -11.60
C SER A 115 17.87 11.99 -12.22
N VAL A 116 16.72 11.57 -12.73
CA VAL A 116 15.70 12.47 -13.30
C VAL A 116 15.14 13.40 -12.24
N ARG A 117 14.79 12.87 -11.05
CA ARG A 117 14.32 13.68 -9.93
C ARG A 117 15.31 14.76 -9.54
N ARG A 118 16.60 14.41 -9.41
CA ARG A 118 17.63 15.38 -9.08
C ARG A 118 17.71 16.53 -10.10
N ILE A 119 17.63 16.22 -11.39
CA ILE A 119 17.64 17.24 -12.45
C ILE A 119 16.42 18.16 -12.31
N LEU A 120 15.24 17.60 -12.17
CA LEU A 120 14.00 18.36 -12.05
C LEU A 120 13.96 19.19 -10.77
N GLU A 121 14.32 18.60 -9.63
CA GLU A 121 14.30 19.27 -8.33
C GLU A 121 15.31 20.44 -8.30
N CYS A 122 16.53 20.25 -8.83
CA CYS A 122 17.50 21.33 -8.93
C CYS A 122 17.02 22.45 -9.86
N ALA A 123 16.48 22.10 -11.04
CA ALA A 123 15.99 23.09 -11.99
C ALA A 123 14.81 23.89 -11.45
N THR A 124 13.87 23.22 -10.77
CA THR A 124 12.70 23.88 -10.17
C THR A 124 13.10 24.78 -8.99
N LEU A 125 14.04 24.32 -8.16
CA LEU A 125 14.58 25.14 -7.07
C LEU A 125 15.29 26.37 -7.60
N GLU A 126 16.16 26.20 -8.61
CA GLU A 126 16.86 27.31 -9.25
C GLU A 126 15.90 28.34 -9.85
N GLN A 127 14.84 27.86 -10.50
CA GLN A 127 13.81 28.75 -11.05
C GLN A 127 13.00 29.43 -9.95
N SER A 128 12.68 28.74 -8.87
CA SER A 128 12.02 29.31 -7.71
C SER A 128 12.85 30.42 -7.06
N LEU A 129 14.15 30.19 -6.89
CA LEU A 129 15.07 31.18 -6.34
C LEU A 129 15.22 32.41 -7.26
N ARG A 130 15.27 32.23 -8.57
CA ARG A 130 15.31 33.35 -9.54
C ARG A 130 14.04 34.22 -9.51
N ASN A 131 12.90 33.59 -9.20
CA ASN A 131 11.61 34.27 -9.10
C ASN A 131 11.27 34.68 -7.65
N ALA A 132 12.21 34.46 -6.71
CA ALA A 132 12.02 34.77 -5.31
C ALA A 132 11.87 36.28 -5.10
N GLY A 133 10.77 36.67 -4.49
CA GLY A 133 10.54 38.04 -4.02
C GLY A 133 10.37 38.04 -2.50
N GLU A 134 10.16 39.21 -1.89
CA GLU A 134 9.99 39.40 -0.46
C GLU A 134 8.98 38.45 0.20
N ARG A 135 7.93 38.03 -0.54
CA ARG A 135 6.95 37.05 -0.07
C ARG A 135 7.48 35.63 0.03
N TRP A 136 8.50 35.27 -0.74
CA TRP A 136 9.10 33.93 -0.70
C TRP A 136 9.96 33.78 0.56
N GLU A 137 10.73 34.82 0.91
CA GLU A 137 11.57 34.85 2.12
C GLU A 137 10.72 34.77 3.40
N ALA A 138 9.52 35.33 3.40
CA ALA A 138 8.62 35.31 4.55
C ALA A 138 7.97 33.92 4.82
N ASN A 139 8.10 32.97 3.90
CA ASN A 139 7.52 31.63 4.00
C ASN A 139 8.58 30.51 4.20
N LEU A 140 9.85 30.87 4.42
CA LEU A 140 10.92 29.95 4.80
C LEU A 140 11.03 29.86 6.33
#